data_b5f6f8a77612a6cb2282e8832adf0ef7
#
_entry.id   b5f6f8a77612a6cb2282e8832adf0ef7
#
_cell.length_a   1.000
_cell.length_b   1.000
_cell.length_c   1.000
_cell.angle_alpha   90.00
_cell.angle_beta   90.00
_cell.angle_gamma   90.00
#
_symmetry.space_group_name_H-M   'P 1'
#
loop_
_entity.id
_entity.type
_entity.pdbx_description
1 polymer ?
#
loop_
_entity_poly.entity_id
_entity_poly.type
_entity_poly.pdbx_seq_one_letter_code
_entity_poly.pdbx_strand_id
1 'polypeptide(L)'
;MQKLEAHEMPLHKVFSSDYDFKIPDYQRPYAWQEEQAAQLLLDLQEALDRGADEPYFLGSIVLVKDGGAPRAEVIDGQQRLTTLTILLSVLRDLTDDPDLRGDLDRLVMEPGAKIRGLPPRPRLTLRGRDADFFEKYVQAKDAVETLLALEPEGLRTDAQKAVLTNAAALHRRLSALPEESRLALAQMLAERTFLVVVSTPDLDSAHRIFSVMNSRGLDLSPTDIFKSRVIGDLDEEASEACATTWEDAEELLGRDDFAELFLHLRMIFAKKRADQELLKEFPEQVLSHYLPERAEVFVHDVVRPYAEAYAQIREARYESASGAESVNAWFRRLQQIDNYDWRPAALWALRHRENDPVWLDAFMRALERLSASMFIRRVYTTPRVTRYAELLRQLDEGQGLDSPAFELRDDEKLETRNWLDGDLYHVRRIRKYVLLRLDELLARSQGVTYDHPLITVEHVLPQSPSADSEWVDAFDEEQRAQWTHRLGNLVLLNRAKNSAAQNYDFAAKKAKYFTGRGGVVPFALTSQVLQHAEWTPELLKARQEELLGMLAEEWRL
;
A
#
# COMPACT_ATOMS: atom_id res chain seq x y z
N MET A 1 -25.25 -3.68 32.18
CA MET A 1 -23.98 -3.03 31.80
C MET A 1 -22.89 -3.96 32.29
N GLN A 2 -22.19 -4.59 31.37
CA GLN A 2 -21.00 -5.39 31.69
C GLN A 2 -19.91 -4.43 32.20
N LYS A 3 -19.20 -4.82 33.25
CA LYS A 3 -18.34 -3.90 34.01
C LYS A 3 -17.00 -3.74 33.33
N LEU A 4 -16.69 -2.55 32.84
CA LEU A 4 -15.35 -2.15 32.44
C LEU A 4 -14.47 -2.10 33.70
N GLU A 5 -13.31 -2.75 33.63
CA GLU A 5 -12.30 -2.70 34.68
C GLU A 5 -11.02 -2.09 34.12
N ALA A 6 -10.41 -1.18 34.85
CA ALA A 6 -9.15 -0.55 34.48
C ALA A 6 -8.25 -0.47 35.73
N HIS A 7 -7.08 -1.09 35.65
CA HIS A 7 -6.15 -1.17 36.78
C HIS A 7 -4.74 -0.85 36.34
N GLU A 8 -4.06 -0.01 37.08
CA GLU A 8 -2.61 0.16 36.94
C GLU A 8 -1.91 -1.00 37.64
N MET A 9 -1.03 -1.70 36.91
CA MET A 9 -0.37 -2.90 37.38
C MET A 9 1.11 -2.92 37.04
N PRO A 10 2.01 -3.28 37.96
CA PRO A 10 3.42 -3.53 37.64
C PRO A 10 3.56 -4.77 36.77
N LEU A 11 4.64 -4.83 36.00
CA LEU A 11 4.81 -5.85 34.96
C LEU A 11 4.81 -7.28 35.52
N HIS A 12 5.37 -7.51 36.73
CA HIS A 12 5.34 -8.82 37.37
C HIS A 12 3.92 -9.32 37.69
N LYS A 13 2.92 -8.43 37.88
CA LYS A 13 1.51 -8.78 38.02
C LYS A 13 0.82 -8.98 36.67
N VAL A 14 1.24 -8.24 35.65
CA VAL A 14 0.74 -8.43 34.28
C VAL A 14 1.18 -9.80 33.75
N PHE A 15 2.46 -10.14 33.87
CA PHE A 15 2.99 -11.46 33.50
C PHE A 15 2.90 -12.46 34.67
N SER A 16 1.70 -12.67 35.20
CA SER A 16 1.41 -13.57 36.32
C SER A 16 0.39 -14.65 35.92
N SER A 17 0.07 -15.54 36.86
CA SER A 17 -0.93 -16.60 36.64
C SER A 17 -2.37 -16.06 36.51
N ASP A 18 -2.59 -14.76 36.77
CA ASP A 18 -3.88 -14.10 36.59
C ASP A 18 -4.21 -13.81 35.12
N TYR A 19 -3.19 -13.90 34.25
CA TYR A 19 -3.30 -13.65 32.82
C TYR A 19 -2.67 -14.75 32.00
N ASP A 20 -3.41 -15.20 30.98
CA ASP A 20 -3.01 -16.10 29.91
C ASP A 20 -3.31 -15.37 28.61
N PHE A 21 -2.33 -14.64 28.11
CA PHE A 21 -2.51 -13.77 26.95
C PHE A 21 -2.55 -14.57 25.65
N LYS A 22 -3.60 -14.40 24.89
CA LYS A 22 -3.70 -14.89 23.51
C LYS A 22 -3.85 -13.72 22.56
N ILE A 23 -3.01 -13.65 21.55
CA ILE A 23 -3.21 -12.75 20.40
C ILE A 23 -4.16 -13.45 19.44
N PRO A 24 -5.40 -12.95 19.23
CA PRO A 24 -6.34 -13.57 18.30
C PRO A 24 -5.84 -13.53 16.84
N ASP A 25 -6.29 -14.48 16.02
CA ASP A 25 -5.85 -14.60 14.63
C ASP A 25 -6.26 -13.44 13.73
N TYR A 26 -7.32 -12.71 14.11
CA TYR A 26 -7.71 -11.48 13.43
C TYR A 26 -6.80 -10.28 13.74
N GLN A 27 -5.96 -10.34 14.78
CA GLN A 27 -4.99 -9.29 15.07
C GLN A 27 -3.86 -9.29 14.03
N ARG A 28 -3.29 -8.10 13.78
CA ARG A 28 -2.16 -7.98 12.86
C ARG A 28 -0.93 -8.75 13.35
N PRO A 29 -0.02 -9.16 12.44
CA PRO A 29 1.26 -9.76 12.81
C PRO A 29 2.10 -8.84 13.70
N TYR A 30 3.10 -9.42 14.35
CA TYR A 30 4.15 -8.62 14.99
C TYR A 30 4.92 -7.83 13.92
N ALA A 31 4.93 -6.51 14.05
CA ALA A 31 5.40 -5.60 13.00
C ALA A 31 6.35 -4.50 13.48
N TRP A 32 6.67 -4.43 14.79
CA TRP A 32 7.68 -3.49 15.28
C TRP A 32 9.05 -3.80 14.66
N GLN A 33 9.70 -2.76 14.17
CA GLN A 33 11.03 -2.81 13.62
C GLN A 33 12.10 -2.56 14.71
N GLU A 34 13.38 -2.66 14.33
CA GLU A 34 14.50 -2.47 15.25
C GLU A 34 14.42 -1.13 16.01
N GLU A 35 13.98 -0.06 15.34
CA GLU A 35 13.89 1.28 15.92
C GLU A 35 12.92 1.33 17.11
N GLN A 36 11.73 0.72 16.99
CA GLN A 36 10.74 0.72 18.08
C GLN A 36 11.20 -0.15 19.27
N ALA A 37 11.77 -1.31 18.99
CA ALA A 37 12.29 -2.18 20.04
C ALA A 37 13.50 -1.54 20.76
N ALA A 38 14.40 -0.90 20.02
CA ALA A 38 15.52 -0.18 20.55
C ALA A 38 15.12 1.05 21.36
N GLN A 39 14.10 1.80 20.88
CA GLN A 39 13.56 2.96 21.61
C GLN A 39 12.96 2.53 22.93
N LEU A 40 12.16 1.44 22.97
CA LEU A 40 11.63 0.91 24.21
C LEU A 40 12.76 0.62 25.24
N LEU A 41 13.84 -0.03 24.82
CA LEU A 41 14.96 -0.31 25.71
C LEU A 41 15.66 0.98 26.19
N LEU A 42 15.84 1.96 25.32
CA LEU A 42 16.42 3.27 25.69
C LEU A 42 15.55 4.01 26.70
N ASP A 43 14.24 4.06 26.47
CA ASP A 43 13.30 4.72 27.39
C ASP A 43 13.35 4.07 28.80
N LEU A 44 13.47 2.73 28.86
CA LEU A 44 13.62 1.99 30.10
C LEU A 44 14.97 2.27 30.78
N GLN A 45 16.07 2.38 30.02
CA GLN A 45 17.38 2.75 30.57
C GLN A 45 17.39 4.19 31.10
N GLU A 46 16.82 5.13 30.36
CA GLU A 46 16.70 6.51 30.81
C GLU A 46 15.84 6.64 32.08
N ALA A 47 14.78 5.83 32.19
CA ALA A 47 13.96 5.80 33.39
C ALA A 47 14.71 5.17 34.58
N LEU A 48 15.56 4.18 34.34
CA LEU A 48 16.44 3.61 35.35
C LEU A 48 17.45 4.65 35.87
N ASP A 49 18.03 5.46 34.98
CA ASP A 49 19.02 6.50 35.29
C ASP A 49 18.40 7.68 36.06
N ARG A 50 17.11 7.97 35.90
CA ARG A 50 16.41 9.05 36.63
C ARG A 50 16.28 8.81 38.13
N GLY A 51 16.35 7.56 38.61
CA GLY A 51 16.39 7.23 40.02
C GLY A 51 15.59 6.00 40.40
N ALA A 52 15.93 5.46 41.60
CA ALA A 52 15.41 4.17 42.05
C ALA A 52 13.92 4.16 42.41
N ASP A 53 13.28 5.30 42.64
CA ASP A 53 11.92 5.39 43.16
C ASP A 53 10.88 5.88 42.15
N GLU A 54 11.29 6.22 40.90
CA GLU A 54 10.36 6.77 39.91
C GLU A 54 9.70 5.64 39.09
N PRO A 55 8.33 5.53 39.10
CA PRO A 55 7.64 4.56 38.27
C PRO A 55 7.71 4.95 36.80
N TYR A 56 7.87 3.94 35.92
CA TYR A 56 7.79 4.13 34.48
C TYR A 56 6.47 3.62 33.93
N PHE A 57 5.73 4.50 33.28
CA PHE A 57 4.45 4.16 32.70
C PHE A 57 4.65 3.77 31.22
N LEU A 58 4.35 2.49 30.92
CA LEU A 58 4.57 1.90 29.59
C LEU A 58 3.35 2.06 28.65
N GLY A 59 2.24 2.57 29.14
CA GLY A 59 1.00 2.75 28.40
C GLY A 59 -0.11 1.79 28.86
N SER A 60 -1.07 1.53 27.96
CA SER A 60 -2.22 0.69 28.24
C SER A 60 -2.27 -0.56 27.36
N ILE A 61 -2.95 -1.60 27.85
CA ILE A 61 -3.38 -2.76 27.06
C ILE A 61 -4.89 -2.93 27.23
N VAL A 62 -5.56 -3.37 26.14
CA VAL A 62 -7.00 -3.63 26.12
C VAL A 62 -7.24 -5.12 25.91
N LEU A 63 -8.04 -5.73 26.78
CA LEU A 63 -8.27 -7.15 26.83
C LEU A 63 -9.76 -7.49 26.76
N VAL A 64 -10.08 -8.57 26.07
CA VAL A 64 -11.33 -9.30 26.29
C VAL A 64 -11.04 -10.41 27.31
N LYS A 65 -11.64 -10.30 28.51
CA LYS A 65 -11.37 -11.20 29.62
C LYS A 65 -12.60 -11.32 30.53
N ASP A 66 -12.97 -12.54 30.83
CA ASP A 66 -13.95 -12.82 31.92
C ASP A 66 -13.30 -12.65 33.28
N GLY A 67 -13.92 -11.95 34.17
CA GLY A 67 -13.35 -11.50 35.46
C GLY A 67 -12.73 -12.60 36.37
N GLY A 68 -13.10 -13.87 36.19
CA GLY A 68 -12.57 -15.00 36.97
C GLY A 68 -11.63 -15.94 36.22
N ALA A 69 -11.54 -15.86 34.89
CA ALA A 69 -10.71 -16.74 34.05
C ALA A 69 -9.36 -16.06 33.77
N PRO A 70 -8.23 -16.80 33.74
CA PRO A 70 -6.93 -16.23 33.37
C PRO A 70 -6.83 -15.92 31.87
N ARG A 71 -7.57 -16.58 31.00
CA ARG A 71 -7.53 -16.35 29.55
C ARG A 71 -7.93 -14.91 29.22
N ALA A 72 -7.07 -14.24 28.49
CA ALA A 72 -7.21 -12.84 28.12
C ALA A 72 -6.83 -12.65 26.65
N GLU A 73 -7.80 -12.30 25.81
CA GLU A 73 -7.54 -11.99 24.41
C GLU A 73 -7.09 -10.53 24.28
N VAL A 74 -5.95 -10.32 23.65
CA VAL A 74 -5.32 -9.00 23.53
C VAL A 74 -5.90 -8.26 22.31
N ILE A 75 -6.61 -7.17 22.59
CA ILE A 75 -7.18 -6.29 21.55
C ILE A 75 -6.26 -5.13 21.23
N ASP A 76 -5.57 -4.61 22.24
CA ASP A 76 -4.51 -3.59 22.05
C ASP A 76 -3.32 -3.89 22.95
N GLY A 77 -2.12 -3.46 22.51
CA GLY A 77 -0.87 -3.64 23.23
C GLY A 77 -0.08 -4.90 22.81
N GLN A 78 -0.53 -5.64 21.81
CA GLN A 78 0.12 -6.86 21.33
C GLN A 78 1.61 -6.67 20.95
N GLN A 79 1.94 -5.60 20.22
CA GLN A 79 3.32 -5.30 19.82
C GLN A 79 4.21 -5.11 21.04
N ARG A 80 3.70 -4.41 22.03
CA ARG A 80 4.39 -4.13 23.30
C ARG A 80 4.59 -5.40 24.11
N LEU A 81 3.54 -6.20 24.30
CA LEU A 81 3.65 -7.48 25.03
C LEU A 81 4.62 -8.43 24.37
N THR A 82 4.60 -8.52 23.04
CA THR A 82 5.54 -9.35 22.26
C THR A 82 6.99 -8.87 22.45
N THR A 83 7.23 -7.56 22.32
CA THR A 83 8.59 -7.00 22.51
C THR A 83 9.08 -7.16 23.94
N LEU A 84 8.22 -6.98 24.94
CA LEU A 84 8.57 -7.23 26.33
C LEU A 84 8.91 -8.71 26.58
N THR A 85 8.18 -9.64 25.99
CA THR A 85 8.50 -11.06 26.07
C THR A 85 9.85 -11.37 25.44
N ILE A 86 10.18 -10.79 24.28
CA ILE A 86 11.52 -10.91 23.66
C ILE A 86 12.58 -10.34 24.60
N LEU A 87 12.38 -9.14 25.16
CA LEU A 87 13.31 -8.49 26.07
C LEU A 87 13.58 -9.33 27.32
N LEU A 88 12.51 -9.86 27.95
CA LEU A 88 12.62 -10.73 29.14
C LEU A 88 13.36 -12.03 28.79
N SER A 89 13.10 -12.64 27.63
CA SER A 89 13.77 -13.85 27.18
C SER A 89 15.27 -13.61 26.92
N VAL A 90 15.62 -12.47 26.29
CA VAL A 90 17.02 -12.10 26.08
C VAL A 90 17.74 -11.85 27.43
N LEU A 91 17.12 -11.14 28.36
CA LEU A 91 17.69 -10.94 29.70
C LEU A 91 17.88 -12.26 30.44
N ARG A 92 16.89 -13.18 30.38
CA ARG A 92 16.95 -14.52 30.96
C ARG A 92 18.16 -15.31 30.44
N ASP A 93 18.32 -15.33 29.12
CA ASP A 93 19.34 -16.17 28.47
C ASP A 93 20.76 -15.54 28.58
N LEU A 94 20.87 -14.22 28.88
CA LEU A 94 22.13 -13.50 29.10
C LEU A 94 22.61 -13.53 30.57
N THR A 95 21.80 -13.99 31.55
CA THR A 95 22.21 -14.01 32.96
C THR A 95 22.77 -15.34 33.38
N ASP A 96 23.87 -15.31 34.17
CA ASP A 96 24.50 -16.49 34.78
C ASP A 96 23.92 -16.81 36.16
N ASP A 97 23.22 -15.84 36.79
CA ASP A 97 22.57 -16.04 38.10
C ASP A 97 21.34 -16.95 37.97
N PRO A 98 21.33 -18.17 38.57
CA PRO A 98 20.25 -19.12 38.44
C PRO A 98 18.93 -18.64 39.07
N ASP A 99 18.99 -17.83 40.13
CA ASP A 99 17.79 -17.33 40.80
C ASP A 99 17.13 -16.24 39.96
N LEU A 100 17.88 -15.25 39.45
CA LEU A 100 17.40 -14.23 38.52
C LEU A 100 16.88 -14.87 37.23
N ARG A 101 17.60 -15.84 36.68
CA ARG A 101 17.16 -16.61 35.51
C ARG A 101 15.81 -17.28 35.74
N GLY A 102 15.62 -17.88 36.92
CA GLY A 102 14.37 -18.51 37.34
C GLY A 102 13.22 -17.51 37.47
N ASP A 103 13.50 -16.30 37.99
CA ASP A 103 12.50 -15.24 38.13
C ASP A 103 12.07 -14.69 36.76
N LEU A 104 13.03 -14.42 35.87
CA LEU A 104 12.74 -13.98 34.49
C LEU A 104 11.97 -15.06 33.70
N ASP A 105 12.33 -16.32 33.87
CA ASP A 105 11.62 -17.43 33.23
C ASP A 105 10.14 -17.49 33.65
N ARG A 106 9.82 -17.21 34.92
CA ARG A 106 8.42 -17.15 35.40
C ARG A 106 7.61 -15.99 34.78
N LEU A 107 8.26 -14.94 34.33
CA LEU A 107 7.60 -13.85 33.59
C LEU A 107 7.33 -14.24 32.13
N VAL A 108 8.09 -15.14 31.54
CA VAL A 108 7.92 -15.61 30.16
C VAL A 108 7.03 -16.85 30.08
N MET A 109 7.20 -17.77 31.02
CA MET A 109 6.51 -19.06 31.06
C MET A 109 5.74 -19.26 32.37
N GLU A 110 4.51 -19.74 32.28
CA GLU A 110 3.81 -20.32 33.42
C GLU A 110 4.45 -21.67 33.79
N PRO A 111 5.00 -21.82 34.98
CA PRO A 111 5.77 -23.06 35.32
C PRO A 111 4.92 -24.30 35.41
N GLY A 112 3.58 -24.17 35.37
CA GLY A 112 2.67 -25.28 35.58
C GLY A 112 2.63 -25.77 37.05
N ALA A 113 1.89 -26.82 37.29
CA ALA A 113 1.77 -27.43 38.63
C ALA A 113 1.60 -28.94 38.51
N LYS A 114 2.67 -29.70 38.71
CA LYS A 114 2.67 -31.17 38.57
C LYS A 114 1.60 -31.83 39.45
N ILE A 115 1.41 -31.37 40.70
CA ILE A 115 0.36 -31.87 41.62
C ILE A 115 -1.05 -31.67 41.02
N ARG A 116 -1.23 -30.63 40.20
CA ARG A 116 -2.54 -30.28 39.58
C ARG A 116 -2.65 -30.83 38.16
N GLY A 117 -1.61 -31.54 37.63
CA GLY A 117 -1.57 -32.04 36.26
C GLY A 117 -1.51 -30.90 35.20
N LEU A 118 -1.06 -29.72 35.60
CA LEU A 118 -0.95 -28.58 34.69
C LEU A 118 0.46 -28.54 34.08
N PRO A 119 0.61 -28.63 32.75
CA PRO A 119 1.90 -28.49 32.09
C PRO A 119 2.39 -27.03 32.12
N PRO A 120 3.71 -26.80 31.98
CA PRO A 120 4.22 -25.47 31.67
C PRO A 120 3.62 -24.94 30.35
N ARG A 121 3.40 -23.62 30.26
CA ARG A 121 2.88 -22.99 29.06
C ARG A 121 3.40 -21.55 28.91
N PRO A 122 3.46 -21.01 27.69
CA PRO A 122 3.76 -19.59 27.46
C PRO A 122 2.74 -18.70 28.17
N ARG A 123 3.18 -17.53 28.70
CA ARG A 123 2.25 -16.50 29.19
C ARG A 123 1.64 -15.67 28.08
N LEU A 124 2.31 -15.61 26.93
CA LEU A 124 1.83 -14.96 25.72
C LEU A 124 1.84 -15.97 24.57
N THR A 125 0.68 -16.27 24.03
CA THR A 125 0.52 -17.08 22.83
C THR A 125 0.24 -16.13 21.65
N LEU A 126 1.08 -16.16 20.64
CA LEU A 126 0.85 -15.41 19.40
C LEU A 126 -0.23 -16.11 18.56
N ARG A 127 -0.58 -15.52 17.43
CA ARG A 127 -1.52 -16.09 16.44
C ARG A 127 -1.00 -17.45 15.95
N GLY A 128 -1.89 -18.32 15.49
CA GLY A 128 -1.56 -19.69 15.09
C GLY A 128 -0.34 -19.79 14.17
N ARG A 129 -0.24 -18.92 13.17
CA ARG A 129 0.88 -18.89 12.20
C ARG A 129 2.25 -18.58 12.83
N ASP A 130 2.31 -17.85 13.93
CA ASP A 130 3.54 -17.38 14.57
C ASP A 130 3.80 -18.04 15.94
N ALA A 131 2.80 -18.73 16.52
CA ALA A 131 2.85 -19.26 17.88
C ALA A 131 3.99 -20.27 18.10
N ASP A 132 4.08 -21.30 17.26
CA ASP A 132 5.11 -22.35 17.37
C ASP A 132 6.52 -21.78 17.19
N PHE A 133 6.68 -20.82 16.28
CA PHE A 133 7.98 -20.16 16.09
C PHE A 133 8.38 -19.36 17.32
N PHE A 134 7.46 -18.57 17.87
CA PHE A 134 7.72 -17.71 19.01
C PHE A 134 7.99 -18.52 20.29
N GLU A 135 7.19 -19.56 20.53
CA GLU A 135 7.43 -20.48 21.66
C GLU A 135 8.79 -21.14 21.56
N LYS A 136 9.12 -21.72 20.39
CA LYS A 136 10.34 -22.49 20.18
C LYS A 136 11.61 -21.64 20.25
N TYR A 137 11.59 -20.44 19.66
CA TYR A 137 12.81 -19.65 19.44
C TYR A 137 12.96 -18.44 20.38
N VAL A 138 11.89 -18.03 21.07
CA VAL A 138 11.93 -16.92 22.02
C VAL A 138 11.65 -17.38 23.45
N GLN A 139 10.55 -18.11 23.65
CA GLN A 139 10.07 -18.39 25.01
C GLN A 139 10.72 -19.61 25.62
N ALA A 140 11.13 -20.59 24.83
CA ALA A 140 11.92 -21.74 25.34
C ALA A 140 13.23 -21.27 25.98
N LYS A 141 13.68 -22.00 26.99
CA LYS A 141 14.96 -21.71 27.68
C LYS A 141 16.14 -21.87 26.72
N ASP A 142 17.12 -20.97 26.82
CA ASP A 142 18.32 -20.96 25.99
C ASP A 142 18.06 -20.92 24.49
N ALA A 143 16.89 -20.40 24.07
CA ALA A 143 16.47 -20.40 22.70
C ALA A 143 16.99 -19.20 21.89
N VAL A 144 17.34 -18.10 22.57
CA VAL A 144 17.72 -16.84 21.90
C VAL A 144 18.97 -17.02 21.02
N GLU A 145 19.98 -17.75 21.46
CA GLU A 145 21.15 -18.03 20.61
C GLU A 145 20.79 -18.83 19.35
N THR A 146 19.87 -19.78 19.48
CA THR A 146 19.37 -20.55 18.33
C THR A 146 18.57 -19.66 17.37
N LEU A 147 17.76 -18.73 17.90
CA LEU A 147 17.06 -17.71 17.10
C LEU A 147 18.06 -16.86 16.30
N LEU A 148 19.10 -16.33 16.97
CA LEU A 148 20.11 -15.46 16.36
C LEU A 148 20.97 -16.15 15.29
N ALA A 149 21.00 -17.49 15.29
CA ALA A 149 21.70 -18.29 14.29
C ALA A 149 20.86 -18.59 13.04
N LEU A 150 19.58 -18.17 13.00
CA LEU A 150 18.71 -18.35 11.83
C LEU A 150 19.06 -17.36 10.72
N GLU A 151 19.05 -17.85 9.49
CA GLU A 151 19.18 -16.99 8.30
C GLU A 151 17.82 -16.35 7.95
N PRO A 152 17.77 -15.02 7.72
CA PRO A 152 16.52 -14.31 7.43
C PRO A 152 15.75 -14.84 6.23
N GLU A 153 16.46 -15.34 5.21
CA GLU A 153 15.88 -15.90 3.98
C GLU A 153 15.12 -17.22 4.22
N GLY A 154 15.40 -17.90 5.33
CA GLY A 154 14.71 -19.13 5.74
C GLY A 154 13.42 -18.90 6.51
N LEU A 155 13.11 -17.63 6.86
CA LEU A 155 11.92 -17.28 7.63
C LEU A 155 10.71 -17.09 6.72
N ARG A 156 9.56 -17.58 7.16
CA ARG A 156 8.35 -17.69 6.34
C ARG A 156 7.51 -16.41 6.35
N THR A 157 7.55 -15.63 7.44
CA THR A 157 6.70 -14.46 7.63
C THR A 157 7.51 -13.22 8.00
N ASP A 158 6.98 -12.05 7.70
CA ASP A 158 7.60 -10.78 8.12
C ASP A 158 7.60 -10.63 9.64
N ALA A 159 6.62 -11.23 10.35
CA ALA A 159 6.63 -11.29 11.81
C ALA A 159 7.84 -12.09 12.35
N GLN A 160 8.18 -13.23 11.75
CA GLN A 160 9.35 -14.01 12.15
C GLN A 160 10.65 -13.23 11.92
N LYS A 161 10.76 -12.52 10.79
CA LYS A 161 11.91 -11.64 10.49
C LYS A 161 12.00 -10.49 11.50
N ALA A 162 10.88 -9.87 11.85
CA ALA A 162 10.83 -8.80 12.85
C ALA A 162 11.23 -9.31 14.24
N VAL A 163 10.77 -10.51 14.64
CA VAL A 163 11.18 -11.15 15.90
C VAL A 163 12.69 -11.37 15.93
N LEU A 164 13.28 -11.94 14.87
CA LEU A 164 14.73 -12.15 14.76
C LEU A 164 15.51 -10.83 14.84
N THR A 165 15.11 -9.84 14.05
CA THR A 165 15.78 -8.53 14.00
C THR A 165 15.75 -7.83 15.36
N ASN A 166 14.58 -7.83 16.02
CA ASN A 166 14.40 -7.19 17.32
C ASN A 166 15.15 -7.94 18.44
N ALA A 167 15.12 -9.26 18.43
CA ALA A 167 15.89 -10.07 19.37
C ALA A 167 17.40 -9.83 19.21
N ALA A 168 17.90 -9.75 17.98
CA ALA A 168 19.31 -9.45 17.69
C ALA A 168 19.72 -8.04 18.17
N ALA A 169 18.87 -7.05 17.94
CA ALA A 169 19.12 -5.68 18.38
C ALA A 169 19.14 -5.56 19.91
N LEU A 170 18.17 -6.18 20.59
CA LEU A 170 18.09 -6.21 22.05
C LEU A 170 19.28 -7.00 22.65
N HIS A 171 19.59 -8.16 22.11
CA HIS A 171 20.72 -8.99 22.56
C HIS A 171 22.05 -8.23 22.45
N ARG A 172 22.34 -7.62 21.31
CA ARG A 172 23.56 -6.81 21.07
C ARG A 172 23.70 -5.68 22.10
N ARG A 173 22.61 -4.97 22.43
CA ARG A 173 22.62 -3.88 23.38
C ARG A 173 22.76 -4.35 24.83
N LEU A 174 22.06 -5.42 25.19
CA LEU A 174 22.07 -5.96 26.56
C LEU A 174 23.35 -6.72 26.87
N SER A 175 23.94 -7.42 25.93
CA SER A 175 25.25 -8.11 26.12
C SER A 175 26.39 -7.13 26.33
N ALA A 176 26.27 -5.90 25.84
CA ALA A 176 27.25 -4.83 26.08
C ALA A 176 27.15 -4.22 27.49
N LEU A 177 26.07 -4.48 28.24
CA LEU A 177 25.88 -3.96 29.60
C LEU A 177 26.56 -4.86 30.63
N PRO A 178 27.10 -4.28 31.73
CA PRO A 178 27.52 -5.05 32.90
C PRO A 178 26.36 -5.86 33.50
N GLU A 179 26.67 -6.97 34.17
CA GLU A 179 25.66 -7.83 34.79
C GLU A 179 24.81 -7.08 35.83
N GLU A 180 25.44 -6.21 36.66
CA GLU A 180 24.75 -5.35 37.60
C GLU A 180 23.69 -4.44 36.93
N SER A 181 24.02 -3.91 35.74
CA SER A 181 23.07 -3.07 34.98
C SER A 181 21.92 -3.89 34.41
N ARG A 182 22.17 -5.12 33.96
CA ARG A 182 21.12 -6.05 33.52
C ARG A 182 20.19 -6.45 34.67
N LEU A 183 20.75 -6.72 35.86
CA LEU A 183 19.97 -6.98 37.08
C LEU A 183 19.10 -5.79 37.45
N ALA A 184 19.67 -4.58 37.50
CA ALA A 184 18.91 -3.37 37.81
C ALA A 184 17.78 -3.11 36.80
N LEU A 185 18.03 -3.36 35.51
CA LEU A 185 17.00 -3.27 34.46
C LEU A 185 15.90 -4.32 34.65
N ALA A 186 16.24 -5.57 34.96
CA ALA A 186 15.28 -6.63 35.23
C ALA A 186 14.37 -6.29 36.44
N GLN A 187 14.96 -5.78 37.52
CA GLN A 187 14.21 -5.31 38.72
C GLN A 187 13.27 -4.15 38.38
N MET A 188 13.77 -3.17 37.63
CA MET A 188 12.95 -2.04 37.17
C MET A 188 11.77 -2.52 36.30
N LEU A 189 12.02 -3.41 35.34
CA LEU A 189 10.98 -3.99 34.49
C LEU A 189 9.91 -4.69 35.34
N ALA A 190 10.30 -5.50 36.29
CA ALA A 190 9.36 -6.29 37.10
C ALA A 190 8.52 -5.40 38.05
N GLU A 191 9.16 -4.50 38.78
CA GLU A 191 8.57 -3.84 39.94
C GLU A 191 8.12 -2.39 39.67
N ARG A 192 8.78 -1.67 38.75
CA ARG A 192 8.58 -0.24 38.55
C ARG A 192 8.07 0.14 37.16
N THR A 193 7.92 -0.83 36.27
CA THR A 193 7.29 -0.61 34.96
C THR A 193 5.82 -0.99 35.04
N PHE A 194 4.94 -0.03 34.76
CA PHE A 194 3.50 -0.16 34.92
C PHE A 194 2.77 -0.13 33.58
N LEU A 195 1.71 -0.94 33.50
CA LEU A 195 0.71 -0.92 32.42
C LEU A 195 -0.67 -0.63 33.01
N VAL A 196 -1.48 0.14 32.31
CA VAL A 196 -2.92 0.17 32.57
C VAL A 196 -3.58 -0.97 31.82
N VAL A 197 -4.05 -1.95 32.58
CA VAL A 197 -4.80 -3.08 32.03
C VAL A 197 -6.27 -2.72 32.01
N VAL A 198 -6.85 -2.60 30.83
CA VAL A 198 -8.28 -2.35 30.61
C VAL A 198 -8.92 -3.65 30.14
N SER A 199 -9.91 -4.16 30.86
CA SER A 199 -10.58 -5.42 30.52
C SER A 199 -12.09 -5.26 30.41
N THR A 200 -12.68 -5.96 29.46
CA THR A 200 -14.12 -6.08 29.24
C THR A 200 -14.43 -7.50 28.79
N PRO A 201 -15.62 -8.04 29.12
CA PRO A 201 -15.97 -9.40 28.73
C PRO A 201 -16.46 -9.52 27.27
N ASP A 202 -16.68 -8.43 26.54
CA ASP A 202 -17.18 -8.47 25.17
C ASP A 202 -16.28 -7.70 24.18
N LEU A 203 -16.18 -8.26 22.98
CA LEU A 203 -15.31 -7.78 21.89
C LEU A 203 -15.73 -6.40 21.38
N ASP A 204 -17.03 -6.14 21.22
CA ASP A 204 -17.53 -4.85 20.73
C ASP A 204 -17.19 -3.70 21.67
N SER A 205 -17.29 -3.94 22.98
CA SER A 205 -16.88 -2.95 24.00
C SER A 205 -15.37 -2.74 23.97
N ALA A 206 -14.58 -3.81 23.80
CA ALA A 206 -13.13 -3.70 23.69
C ALA A 206 -12.71 -2.85 22.48
N HIS A 207 -13.33 -3.05 21.32
CA HIS A 207 -13.06 -2.22 20.13
C HIS A 207 -13.47 -0.76 20.31
N ARG A 208 -14.59 -0.47 20.97
CA ARG A 208 -15.00 0.91 21.29
C ARG A 208 -14.01 1.60 22.22
N ILE A 209 -13.55 0.90 23.26
CA ILE A 209 -12.55 1.41 24.20
C ILE A 209 -11.25 1.70 23.45
N PHE A 210 -10.79 0.73 22.66
CA PHE A 210 -9.58 0.88 21.87
C PHE A 210 -9.64 2.10 20.93
N SER A 211 -10.74 2.30 20.19
CA SER A 211 -10.88 3.43 19.27
C SER A 211 -10.85 4.80 19.98
N VAL A 212 -11.29 4.87 21.23
CA VAL A 212 -11.23 6.10 22.04
C VAL A 212 -9.83 6.34 22.61
N MET A 213 -9.15 5.27 23.04
CA MET A 213 -7.83 5.38 23.71
C MET A 213 -6.68 5.60 22.70
N ASN A 214 -6.82 5.12 21.49
CA ASN A 214 -5.73 5.10 20.49
C ASN A 214 -5.60 6.38 19.66
N SER A 215 -6.12 7.51 20.13
CA SER A 215 -6.01 8.81 19.43
C SER A 215 -4.57 9.34 19.27
N ARG A 216 -3.55 8.61 19.70
CA ARG A 216 -2.13 9.00 19.67
C ARG A 216 -1.14 7.87 19.27
N GLY A 217 -1.61 6.68 18.84
CA GLY A 217 -0.75 5.54 18.44
C GLY A 217 -0.78 5.24 16.95
N LEU A 218 -0.15 4.14 16.52
CA LEU A 218 -0.36 3.56 15.20
C LEU A 218 -1.83 3.11 15.11
N ASP A 219 -2.64 3.90 14.43
CA ASP A 219 -4.08 3.64 14.27
C ASP A 219 -4.30 2.23 13.69
N LEU A 220 -5.28 1.50 14.27
CA LEU A 220 -5.86 0.36 13.58
C LEU A 220 -6.36 0.84 12.21
N SER A 221 -5.86 0.22 11.16
CA SER A 221 -6.40 0.50 9.84
C SER A 221 -7.87 0.05 9.79
N PRO A 222 -8.69 0.66 8.95
CA PRO A 222 -10.04 0.13 8.71
C PRO A 222 -10.04 -1.36 8.38
N THR A 223 -9.02 -1.86 7.68
CA THR A 223 -8.86 -3.28 7.31
C THR A 223 -8.65 -4.19 8.52
N ASP A 224 -7.94 -3.75 9.56
CA ASP A 224 -7.79 -4.52 10.81
C ASP A 224 -9.15 -4.70 11.52
N ILE A 225 -9.97 -3.64 11.52
CA ILE A 225 -11.33 -3.68 12.10
C ILE A 225 -12.25 -4.60 11.29
N PHE A 226 -12.16 -4.55 9.95
CA PHE A 226 -12.95 -5.45 9.09
C PHE A 226 -12.50 -6.90 9.27
N LYS A 227 -11.19 -7.16 9.35
CA LYS A 227 -10.65 -8.50 9.64
C LYS A 227 -11.25 -9.07 10.92
N SER A 228 -11.21 -8.28 12.00
CA SER A 228 -11.79 -8.68 13.27
C SER A 228 -13.28 -9.02 13.18
N ARG A 229 -14.08 -8.22 12.47
CA ARG A 229 -15.52 -8.48 12.29
C ARG A 229 -15.82 -9.69 11.42
N VAL A 230 -14.98 -9.97 10.43
CA VAL A 230 -15.17 -11.10 9.51
C VAL A 230 -14.73 -12.42 10.14
N ILE A 231 -13.64 -12.41 10.88
CA ILE A 231 -12.97 -13.62 11.37
C ILE A 231 -13.28 -13.91 12.85
N GLY A 232 -13.63 -12.88 13.62
CA GLY A 232 -13.74 -12.95 15.07
C GLY A 232 -14.81 -13.93 15.61
N ASP A 233 -15.87 -14.18 14.85
CA ASP A 233 -16.96 -15.09 15.23
C ASP A 233 -16.84 -16.50 14.64
N LEU A 234 -15.77 -16.78 13.85
CA LEU A 234 -15.50 -18.09 13.28
C LEU A 234 -14.94 -19.06 14.34
N ASP A 235 -15.14 -20.35 14.12
CA ASP A 235 -14.44 -21.37 14.91
C ASP A 235 -12.92 -21.32 14.67
N GLU A 236 -12.14 -22.02 15.50
CA GLU A 236 -10.67 -21.90 15.52
C GLU A 236 -10.04 -22.30 14.17
N GLU A 237 -10.50 -23.37 13.52
CA GLU A 237 -9.97 -23.88 12.24
C GLU A 237 -10.29 -22.91 11.08
N ALA A 238 -11.53 -22.47 10.96
CA ALA A 238 -11.96 -21.50 9.95
C ALA A 238 -11.32 -20.11 10.17
N SER A 239 -11.17 -19.69 11.42
CA SER A 239 -10.51 -18.44 11.80
C SER A 239 -9.05 -18.41 11.34
N GLU A 240 -8.28 -19.49 11.62
CA GLU A 240 -6.88 -19.59 11.20
C GLU A 240 -6.72 -19.61 9.67
N ALA A 241 -7.57 -20.38 8.96
CA ALA A 241 -7.54 -20.45 7.51
C ALA A 241 -7.88 -19.09 6.86
N CYS A 242 -8.92 -18.42 7.35
CA CYS A 242 -9.31 -17.08 6.87
C CYS A 242 -8.25 -16.03 7.19
N ALA A 243 -7.67 -16.05 8.40
CA ALA A 243 -6.61 -15.13 8.79
C ALA A 243 -5.37 -15.28 7.88
N THR A 244 -4.99 -16.52 7.57
CA THR A 244 -3.89 -16.81 6.65
C THR A 244 -4.15 -16.24 5.25
N THR A 245 -5.33 -16.50 4.68
CA THR A 245 -5.71 -15.98 3.36
C THR A 245 -5.74 -14.45 3.32
N TRP A 246 -6.24 -13.83 4.37
CA TRP A 246 -6.27 -12.35 4.51
C TRP A 246 -4.86 -11.75 4.53
N GLU A 247 -3.98 -12.37 5.31
CA GLU A 247 -2.60 -11.91 5.45
C GLU A 247 -1.79 -12.11 4.17
N ASP A 248 -1.97 -13.23 3.49
CA ASP A 248 -1.35 -13.46 2.18
C ASP A 248 -1.79 -12.39 1.16
N ALA A 249 -3.05 -11.96 1.20
CA ALA A 249 -3.55 -10.87 0.36
C ALA A 249 -2.96 -9.49 0.76
N GLU A 250 -2.80 -9.23 2.07
CA GLU A 250 -2.15 -8.02 2.56
C GLU A 250 -0.65 -7.99 2.22
N GLU A 251 0.07 -9.12 2.38
CA GLU A 251 1.48 -9.24 2.00
C GLU A 251 1.68 -9.05 0.48
N LEU A 252 0.78 -9.58 -0.34
CA LEU A 252 0.82 -9.44 -1.81
C LEU A 252 0.75 -7.97 -2.25
N LEU A 253 -0.10 -7.18 -1.63
CA LEU A 253 -0.33 -5.79 -2.01
C LEU A 253 0.56 -4.79 -1.24
N GLY A 254 0.95 -5.15 -0.03
CA GLY A 254 1.42 -4.21 0.98
C GLY A 254 0.26 -3.45 1.62
N ARG A 255 0.51 -2.88 2.79
CA ARG A 255 -0.52 -2.34 3.69
C ARG A 255 -1.36 -1.21 3.06
N ASP A 256 -0.71 -0.30 2.34
CA ASP A 256 -1.38 0.88 1.78
C ASP A 256 -2.30 0.50 0.62
N ASP A 257 -1.81 -0.30 -0.33
CA ASP A 257 -2.61 -0.78 -1.46
C ASP A 257 -3.71 -1.74 -1.01
N PHE A 258 -3.47 -2.54 0.04
CA PHE A 258 -4.50 -3.39 0.63
C PHE A 258 -5.62 -2.56 1.28
N ALA A 259 -5.30 -1.48 1.97
CA ALA A 259 -6.31 -0.55 2.48
C ALA A 259 -7.08 0.14 1.34
N GLU A 260 -6.40 0.52 0.26
CA GLU A 260 -7.04 1.10 -0.93
C GLU A 260 -7.97 0.10 -1.63
N LEU A 261 -7.64 -1.19 -1.63
CA LEU A 261 -8.51 -2.25 -2.16
C LEU A 261 -9.91 -2.21 -1.52
N PHE A 262 -10.03 -1.98 -0.22
CA PHE A 262 -11.34 -1.89 0.46
C PHE A 262 -12.16 -0.68 0.01
N LEU A 263 -11.53 0.44 -0.34
CA LEU A 263 -12.23 1.56 -0.98
C LEU A 263 -12.76 1.15 -2.36
N HIS A 264 -11.98 0.40 -3.11
CA HIS A 264 -12.40 -0.10 -4.42
C HIS A 264 -13.52 -1.14 -4.31
N LEU A 265 -13.42 -2.10 -3.38
CA LEU A 265 -14.48 -3.08 -3.11
C LEU A 265 -15.79 -2.38 -2.71
N ARG A 266 -15.72 -1.40 -1.79
CA ARG A 266 -16.91 -0.62 -1.44
C ARG A 266 -17.55 0.01 -2.69
N MET A 267 -16.75 0.59 -3.59
CA MET A 267 -17.25 1.18 -4.83
C MET A 267 -17.88 0.13 -5.77
N ILE A 268 -17.28 -1.04 -5.90
CA ILE A 268 -17.78 -2.15 -6.72
C ILE A 268 -19.14 -2.65 -6.21
N PHE A 269 -19.28 -2.80 -4.89
CA PHE A 269 -20.52 -3.30 -4.29
C PHE A 269 -21.61 -2.23 -4.21
N ALA A 270 -21.27 -1.03 -3.74
CA ALA A 270 -22.26 0.03 -3.51
C ALA A 270 -22.65 0.80 -4.77
N LYS A 271 -21.78 0.86 -5.80
CA LYS A 271 -22.00 1.56 -7.07
C LYS A 271 -22.47 3.01 -6.89
N LYS A 272 -21.94 3.65 -5.89
CA LYS A 272 -22.23 5.06 -5.55
C LYS A 272 -21.02 5.72 -4.89
N ARG A 273 -21.00 7.05 -4.93
CA ARG A 273 -20.00 7.82 -4.19
C ARG A 273 -20.10 7.55 -2.69
N ALA A 274 -18.96 7.62 -1.98
CA ALA A 274 -18.93 7.59 -0.53
C ALA A 274 -19.56 8.86 0.05
N ASP A 275 -20.46 8.68 1.00
CA ASP A 275 -21.12 9.77 1.75
C ASP A 275 -20.58 9.88 3.18
N GLN A 276 -19.98 8.81 3.70
CA GLN A 276 -19.43 8.69 5.04
C GLN A 276 -18.04 8.04 5.02
N GLU A 277 -17.46 7.88 6.20
CA GLU A 277 -16.19 7.18 6.37
C GLU A 277 -16.33 5.68 6.06
N LEU A 278 -15.26 5.09 5.52
CA LEU A 278 -15.20 3.67 5.14
C LEU A 278 -15.61 2.72 6.27
N LEU A 279 -15.22 3.05 7.50
CA LEU A 279 -15.56 2.27 8.71
C LEU A 279 -17.08 2.11 8.95
N LYS A 280 -17.87 3.06 8.50
CA LYS A 280 -19.34 3.01 8.59
C LYS A 280 -19.98 2.37 7.36
N GLU A 281 -19.53 2.77 6.18
CA GLU A 281 -20.14 2.34 4.92
C GLU A 281 -19.82 0.90 4.54
N PHE A 282 -18.58 0.46 4.75
CA PHE A 282 -18.15 -0.86 4.32
C PHE A 282 -18.92 -2.00 5.01
N PRO A 283 -19.13 -1.99 6.34
CA PRO A 283 -19.98 -2.98 6.99
C PRO A 283 -21.41 -3.03 6.47
N GLU A 284 -22.02 -1.86 6.23
CA GLU A 284 -23.42 -1.77 5.77
C GLU A 284 -23.57 -2.14 4.29
N GLN A 285 -22.63 -1.74 3.45
CA GLN A 285 -22.75 -1.83 1.99
C GLN A 285 -22.07 -3.07 1.40
N VAL A 286 -21.14 -3.69 2.12
CA VAL A 286 -20.39 -4.87 1.67
C VAL A 286 -20.56 -6.04 2.62
N LEU A 287 -20.13 -5.91 3.88
CA LEU A 287 -20.10 -7.04 4.82
C LEU A 287 -21.49 -7.57 5.15
N SER A 288 -22.53 -6.73 5.15
CA SER A 288 -23.92 -7.18 5.37
C SER A 288 -24.41 -8.24 4.38
N HIS A 289 -23.76 -8.38 3.22
CA HIS A 289 -24.08 -9.44 2.24
C HIS A 289 -23.46 -10.79 2.59
N TYR A 290 -22.52 -10.81 3.55
CA TYR A 290 -21.73 -11.99 3.88
C TYR A 290 -21.85 -12.41 5.35
N LEU A 291 -21.93 -11.45 6.26
CA LEU A 291 -21.96 -11.74 7.70
C LEU A 291 -23.38 -11.95 8.23
N PRO A 292 -23.58 -12.85 9.23
CA PRO A 292 -22.51 -13.68 9.83
C PRO A 292 -22.22 -15.01 9.09
N GLU A 293 -23.13 -15.53 8.24
CA GLU A 293 -23.11 -16.92 7.79
C GLU A 293 -22.09 -17.22 6.67
N ARG A 294 -21.58 -16.20 6.00
CA ARG A 294 -20.73 -16.33 4.80
C ARG A 294 -19.39 -15.62 4.91
N ALA A 295 -18.84 -15.54 6.12
CA ALA A 295 -17.56 -14.86 6.39
C ALA A 295 -16.40 -15.47 5.59
N GLU A 296 -16.29 -16.81 5.53
CA GLU A 296 -15.28 -17.52 4.74
C GLU A 296 -15.39 -17.20 3.24
N VAL A 297 -16.63 -17.14 2.70
CA VAL A 297 -16.87 -16.78 1.30
C VAL A 297 -16.35 -15.35 1.01
N PHE A 298 -16.54 -14.42 1.95
CA PHE A 298 -16.00 -13.07 1.77
C PHE A 298 -14.48 -13.08 1.66
N VAL A 299 -13.80 -13.85 2.50
CA VAL A 299 -12.32 -13.91 2.49
C VAL A 299 -11.81 -14.60 1.22
N HIS A 300 -12.34 -15.80 0.91
CA HIS A 300 -11.79 -16.63 -0.16
C HIS A 300 -12.27 -16.24 -1.56
N ASP A 301 -13.51 -15.75 -1.71
CA ASP A 301 -14.11 -15.46 -3.01
C ASP A 301 -14.16 -13.95 -3.34
N VAL A 302 -13.89 -13.08 -2.35
CA VAL A 302 -13.84 -11.62 -2.56
C VAL A 302 -12.45 -11.07 -2.26
N VAL A 303 -12.00 -11.10 -1.01
CA VAL A 303 -10.75 -10.43 -0.62
C VAL A 303 -9.57 -10.95 -1.44
N ARG A 304 -9.34 -12.26 -1.42
CA ARG A 304 -8.23 -12.89 -2.13
C ARG A 304 -8.25 -12.65 -3.65
N PRO A 305 -9.33 -12.97 -4.39
CA PRO A 305 -9.30 -12.79 -5.84
C PRO A 305 -9.21 -11.34 -6.28
N TYR A 306 -9.78 -10.40 -5.52
CA TYR A 306 -9.64 -8.98 -5.82
C TYR A 306 -8.25 -8.44 -5.47
N ALA A 307 -7.58 -8.98 -4.45
CA ALA A 307 -6.19 -8.65 -4.17
C ALA A 307 -5.25 -9.15 -5.27
N GLU A 308 -5.45 -10.38 -5.77
CA GLU A 308 -4.73 -10.94 -6.90
C GLU A 308 -4.94 -10.10 -8.18
N ALA A 309 -6.18 -9.71 -8.47
CA ALA A 309 -6.50 -8.82 -9.60
C ALA A 309 -5.86 -7.42 -9.45
N TYR A 310 -5.82 -6.89 -8.22
CA TYR A 310 -5.20 -5.60 -7.97
C TYR A 310 -3.67 -5.64 -8.18
N ALA A 311 -3.02 -6.71 -7.74
CA ALA A 311 -1.60 -6.94 -7.99
C ALA A 311 -1.31 -7.05 -9.50
N GLN A 312 -2.13 -7.79 -10.27
CA GLN A 312 -1.99 -7.89 -11.72
C GLN A 312 -2.10 -6.52 -12.41
N ILE A 313 -3.06 -5.69 -12.01
CA ILE A 313 -3.20 -4.32 -12.54
C ILE A 313 -1.97 -3.49 -12.20
N ARG A 314 -1.56 -3.47 -10.92
CA ARG A 314 -0.45 -2.65 -10.42
C ARG A 314 0.87 -2.97 -11.10
N GLU A 315 1.14 -4.25 -11.29
CA GLU A 315 2.40 -4.74 -11.86
C GLU A 315 2.35 -4.89 -13.38
N ALA A 316 1.16 -4.69 -13.99
CA ALA A 316 0.90 -4.99 -15.39
C ALA A 316 1.32 -6.42 -15.76
N ARG A 317 0.89 -7.40 -14.96
CA ARG A 317 1.25 -8.82 -15.05
C ARG A 317 0.03 -9.74 -15.17
N TYR A 318 -0.94 -9.35 -15.96
CA TYR A 318 -2.02 -10.27 -16.33
C TYR A 318 -1.44 -11.40 -17.17
N GLU A 319 -1.82 -12.63 -16.89
CA GLU A 319 -1.36 -13.83 -17.57
C GLU A 319 -2.50 -14.50 -18.33
N SER A 320 -2.22 -14.87 -19.59
CA SER A 320 -3.14 -15.60 -20.44
C SER A 320 -2.34 -16.32 -21.54
N ALA A 321 -2.89 -17.38 -22.11
CA ALA A 321 -2.29 -18.12 -23.23
C ALA A 321 -2.07 -17.25 -24.48
N SER A 322 -2.87 -16.18 -24.66
CA SER A 322 -2.74 -15.22 -25.76
C SER A 322 -3.35 -13.86 -25.33
N GLY A 323 -2.87 -12.76 -25.90
CA GLY A 323 -3.43 -11.42 -25.69
C GLY A 323 -3.05 -10.75 -24.36
N ALA A 324 -2.32 -11.41 -23.48
CA ALA A 324 -1.91 -10.86 -22.18
C ALA A 324 -1.14 -9.54 -22.32
N GLU A 325 -0.22 -9.45 -23.29
CA GLU A 325 0.58 -8.24 -23.48
C GLU A 325 -0.27 -7.02 -23.86
N SER A 326 -1.31 -7.21 -24.65
CA SER A 326 -2.26 -6.13 -25.00
C SER A 326 -2.99 -5.60 -23.77
N VAL A 327 -3.49 -6.50 -22.91
CA VAL A 327 -4.15 -6.13 -21.64
C VAL A 327 -3.17 -5.41 -20.72
N ASN A 328 -1.96 -5.92 -20.56
CA ASN A 328 -0.91 -5.30 -19.75
C ASN A 328 -0.48 -3.93 -20.28
N ALA A 329 -0.49 -3.72 -21.58
CA ALA A 329 -0.24 -2.41 -22.17
C ALA A 329 -1.30 -1.39 -21.75
N TRP A 330 -2.59 -1.79 -21.63
CA TRP A 330 -3.64 -0.91 -21.13
C TRP A 330 -3.45 -0.58 -19.66
N PHE A 331 -3.03 -1.51 -18.82
CA PHE A 331 -2.71 -1.21 -17.42
C PHE A 331 -1.60 -0.17 -17.30
N ARG A 332 -0.52 -0.30 -18.07
CA ARG A 332 0.57 0.69 -18.10
C ARG A 332 0.09 2.07 -18.55
N ARG A 333 -0.84 2.15 -19.52
CA ARG A 333 -1.43 3.42 -20.00
C ARG A 333 -2.32 4.05 -18.93
N LEU A 334 -3.21 3.29 -18.33
CA LEU A 334 -4.11 3.76 -17.28
C LEU A 334 -3.35 4.25 -16.03
N GLN A 335 -2.24 3.61 -15.68
CA GLN A 335 -1.37 4.03 -14.57
C GLN A 335 -0.67 5.37 -14.81
N GLN A 336 -0.57 5.84 -16.05
CA GLN A 336 -0.05 7.18 -16.35
C GLN A 336 -1.07 8.28 -16.07
N ILE A 337 -2.33 7.94 -15.89
CA ILE A 337 -3.40 8.86 -15.51
C ILE A 337 -3.30 9.14 -14.01
N ASP A 338 -3.30 10.42 -13.62
CA ASP A 338 -3.04 10.90 -12.27
C ASP A 338 -4.26 10.80 -11.34
N ASN A 339 -4.98 9.70 -11.42
CA ASN A 339 -6.04 9.32 -10.48
C ASN A 339 -6.31 7.81 -10.60
N TYR A 340 -6.96 7.26 -9.59
CA TYR A 340 -7.23 5.82 -9.48
C TYR A 340 -8.72 5.48 -9.53
N ASP A 341 -9.58 6.44 -9.87
CA ASP A 341 -11.04 6.26 -9.89
C ASP A 341 -11.50 5.19 -10.91
N TRP A 342 -10.66 4.87 -11.90
CA TRP A 342 -10.88 3.82 -12.90
C TRP A 342 -10.65 2.39 -12.38
N ARG A 343 -9.86 2.23 -11.30
CA ARG A 343 -9.47 0.90 -10.77
C ARG A 343 -10.65 0.01 -10.41
N PRO A 344 -11.72 0.48 -9.75
CA PRO A 344 -12.88 -0.38 -9.45
C PRO A 344 -13.48 -1.05 -10.69
N ALA A 345 -13.58 -0.34 -11.82
CA ALA A 345 -14.10 -0.91 -13.06
C ALA A 345 -13.13 -1.94 -13.67
N ALA A 346 -11.81 -1.69 -13.61
CA ALA A 346 -10.79 -2.63 -14.06
C ALA A 346 -10.75 -3.90 -13.19
N LEU A 347 -10.86 -3.76 -11.87
CA LEU A 347 -10.95 -4.87 -10.92
C LEU A 347 -12.19 -5.72 -11.17
N TRP A 348 -13.34 -5.08 -11.38
CA TRP A 348 -14.57 -5.77 -11.73
C TRP A 348 -14.39 -6.59 -13.03
N ALA A 349 -13.80 -6.00 -14.05
CA ALA A 349 -13.58 -6.65 -15.35
C ALA A 349 -12.66 -7.87 -15.22
N LEU A 350 -11.53 -7.75 -14.53
CA LEU A 350 -10.64 -8.89 -14.28
C LEU A 350 -11.37 -10.01 -13.52
N ARG A 351 -12.07 -9.68 -12.44
CA ARG A 351 -12.76 -10.68 -11.63
C ARG A 351 -13.83 -11.46 -12.40
N HIS A 352 -14.54 -10.81 -13.36
CA HIS A 352 -15.66 -11.43 -14.08
C HIS A 352 -15.26 -12.00 -15.45
N ARG A 353 -14.10 -11.59 -16.00
CA ARG A 353 -13.65 -11.93 -17.35
C ARG A 353 -12.19 -12.32 -17.44
N GLU A 354 -11.61 -12.80 -16.36
CA GLU A 354 -10.18 -13.15 -16.27
C GLU A 354 -9.70 -14.05 -17.42
N ASN A 355 -10.53 -14.98 -17.87
CA ASN A 355 -10.21 -15.94 -18.91
C ASN A 355 -10.59 -15.47 -20.33
N ASP A 356 -10.95 -14.20 -20.51
CA ASP A 356 -11.34 -13.63 -21.81
C ASP A 356 -10.46 -12.42 -22.18
N PRO A 357 -9.21 -12.65 -22.61
CA PRO A 357 -8.27 -11.57 -22.93
C PRO A 357 -8.73 -10.68 -24.08
N VAL A 358 -9.55 -11.19 -24.99
CA VAL A 358 -10.09 -10.40 -26.12
C VAL A 358 -11.13 -9.39 -25.61
N TRP A 359 -12.00 -9.84 -24.74
CA TRP A 359 -12.98 -8.95 -24.10
C TRP A 359 -12.28 -7.94 -23.19
N LEU A 360 -11.29 -8.39 -22.39
CA LEU A 360 -10.52 -7.52 -21.52
C LEU A 360 -9.75 -6.44 -22.30
N ASP A 361 -9.15 -6.76 -23.44
CA ASP A 361 -8.49 -5.78 -24.29
C ASP A 361 -9.47 -4.70 -24.75
N ALA A 362 -10.63 -5.09 -25.28
CA ALA A 362 -11.67 -4.17 -25.73
C ALA A 362 -12.21 -3.30 -24.56
N PHE A 363 -12.41 -3.92 -23.39
CA PHE A 363 -12.88 -3.23 -22.18
C PHE A 363 -11.87 -2.20 -21.68
N MET A 364 -10.60 -2.59 -21.54
CA MET A 364 -9.56 -1.68 -21.06
C MET A 364 -9.31 -0.55 -22.03
N ARG A 365 -9.44 -0.79 -23.34
CA ARG A 365 -9.41 0.26 -24.36
C ARG A 365 -10.55 1.28 -24.18
N ALA A 366 -11.77 0.81 -23.94
CA ALA A 366 -12.92 1.68 -23.69
C ALA A 366 -12.77 2.45 -22.37
N LEU A 367 -12.24 1.80 -21.33
CA LEU A 367 -11.97 2.39 -20.03
C LEU A 367 -10.89 3.47 -20.11
N GLU A 368 -9.79 3.20 -20.87
CA GLU A 368 -8.73 4.19 -21.09
C GLU A 368 -9.26 5.41 -21.82
N ARG A 369 -10.04 5.25 -22.89
CA ARG A 369 -10.67 6.35 -23.63
C ARG A 369 -11.52 7.24 -22.72
N LEU A 370 -12.37 6.65 -21.89
CA LEU A 370 -13.20 7.37 -20.91
C LEU A 370 -12.33 8.13 -19.90
N SER A 371 -11.36 7.44 -19.34
CA SER A 371 -10.44 7.98 -18.31
C SER A 371 -9.57 9.10 -18.88
N ALA A 372 -9.03 8.91 -20.08
CA ALA A 372 -8.22 9.91 -20.80
C ALA A 372 -9.01 11.20 -21.06
N SER A 373 -10.23 11.08 -21.58
CA SER A 373 -11.10 12.25 -21.83
C SER A 373 -11.39 13.02 -20.54
N MET A 374 -11.76 12.33 -19.45
CA MET A 374 -12.00 12.97 -18.16
C MET A 374 -10.73 13.61 -17.57
N PHE A 375 -9.58 12.98 -17.76
CA PHE A 375 -8.28 13.49 -17.31
C PHE A 375 -7.88 14.75 -18.08
N ILE A 376 -7.99 14.74 -19.41
CA ILE A 376 -7.65 15.87 -20.30
C ILE A 376 -8.54 17.07 -20.01
N ARG A 377 -9.85 16.86 -19.83
CA ARG A 377 -10.82 17.90 -19.47
C ARG A 377 -10.70 18.35 -18.01
N ARG A 378 -9.86 17.72 -17.21
CA ARG A 378 -9.67 18.03 -15.77
C ARG A 378 -10.96 17.91 -14.97
N VAL A 379 -11.76 16.90 -15.28
CA VAL A 379 -13.03 16.65 -14.60
C VAL A 379 -12.80 16.41 -13.10
N TYR A 380 -13.57 17.09 -12.25
CA TYR A 380 -13.47 16.95 -10.79
C TYR A 380 -13.82 15.54 -10.32
N THR A 381 -13.36 15.19 -9.11
CA THR A 381 -13.53 13.84 -8.51
C THR A 381 -14.99 13.39 -8.49
N THR A 382 -15.92 14.24 -8.03
CA THR A 382 -17.34 13.85 -7.90
C THR A 382 -17.97 13.38 -9.22
N PRO A 383 -17.94 14.12 -10.33
CA PRO A 383 -18.50 13.62 -11.59
C PRO A 383 -17.74 12.41 -12.15
N ARG A 384 -16.41 12.29 -11.93
CA ARG A 384 -15.66 11.07 -12.33
C ARG A 384 -16.16 9.84 -11.58
N VAL A 385 -16.21 9.90 -10.25
CA VAL A 385 -16.70 8.82 -9.39
C VAL A 385 -18.14 8.44 -9.76
N THR A 386 -19.02 9.43 -10.02
CA THR A 386 -20.39 9.17 -10.47
C THR A 386 -20.43 8.42 -11.80
N ARG A 387 -19.56 8.77 -12.76
CA ARG A 387 -19.48 8.10 -14.06
C ARG A 387 -19.02 6.65 -13.93
N TYR A 388 -18.03 6.37 -13.08
CA TYR A 388 -17.58 4.99 -12.82
C TYR A 388 -18.61 4.18 -12.02
N ALA A 389 -19.35 4.81 -11.10
CA ALA A 389 -20.46 4.17 -10.40
C ALA A 389 -21.55 3.73 -11.38
N GLU A 390 -21.89 4.60 -12.33
CA GLU A 390 -22.83 4.30 -13.41
C GLU A 390 -22.34 3.14 -14.28
N LEU A 391 -21.05 3.15 -14.67
CA LEU A 391 -20.43 2.07 -15.42
C LEU A 391 -20.56 0.73 -14.66
N LEU A 392 -20.19 0.69 -13.39
CA LEU A 392 -20.29 -0.54 -12.58
C LEU A 392 -21.73 -1.06 -12.48
N ARG A 393 -22.72 -0.17 -12.41
CA ARG A 393 -24.13 -0.57 -12.39
C ARG A 393 -24.54 -1.21 -13.72
N GLN A 394 -24.18 -0.57 -14.83
CA GLN A 394 -24.47 -1.06 -16.18
C GLN A 394 -23.77 -2.40 -16.47
N LEU A 395 -22.57 -2.59 -15.95
CA LEU A 395 -21.84 -3.87 -16.03
C LEU A 395 -22.57 -5.00 -15.30
N ASP A 396 -23.07 -4.74 -14.09
CA ASP A 396 -23.86 -5.71 -13.34
C ASP A 396 -25.21 -6.01 -13.99
N GLU A 397 -25.77 -5.04 -14.73
CA GLU A 397 -26.99 -5.23 -15.55
C GLU A 397 -26.70 -6.03 -16.83
N GLY A 398 -25.44 -6.41 -17.08
CA GLY A 398 -25.04 -7.24 -18.22
C GLY A 398 -24.80 -6.47 -19.52
N GLN A 399 -24.72 -5.13 -19.49
CA GLN A 399 -24.53 -4.31 -20.69
C GLN A 399 -23.09 -4.44 -21.26
N GLY A 400 -22.11 -4.82 -20.43
CA GLY A 400 -20.75 -5.13 -20.86
C GLY A 400 -20.09 -3.98 -21.63
N LEU A 401 -19.58 -4.28 -22.84
CA LEU A 401 -18.92 -3.29 -23.71
C LEU A 401 -19.87 -2.23 -24.29
N ASP A 402 -21.17 -2.51 -24.30
CA ASP A 402 -22.19 -1.60 -24.81
C ASP A 402 -22.71 -0.63 -23.72
N SER A 403 -22.07 -0.60 -22.56
CA SER A 403 -22.44 0.29 -21.46
C SER A 403 -22.41 1.76 -21.90
N PRO A 404 -23.53 2.50 -21.84
CA PRO A 404 -23.61 3.92 -22.22
C PRO A 404 -22.62 4.80 -21.45
N ALA A 405 -22.21 4.39 -20.26
CA ALA A 405 -21.21 5.11 -19.47
C ALA A 405 -19.83 5.21 -20.16
N PHE A 406 -19.49 4.34 -21.11
CA PHE A 406 -18.29 4.45 -21.93
C PHE A 406 -18.37 5.52 -23.01
N GLU A 407 -19.58 5.87 -23.45
CA GLU A 407 -19.77 6.79 -24.57
C GLU A 407 -19.53 8.25 -24.14
N LEU A 408 -18.63 8.92 -24.86
CA LEU A 408 -18.41 10.35 -24.69
C LEU A 408 -19.53 11.12 -25.41
N ARG A 409 -20.15 12.06 -24.72
CA ARG A 409 -21.13 12.97 -25.31
C ARG A 409 -20.44 13.93 -26.28
N ASP A 410 -21.17 14.56 -27.20
CA ASP A 410 -20.60 15.46 -28.19
C ASP A 410 -19.93 16.68 -27.54
N ASP A 411 -20.49 17.20 -26.45
CA ASP A 411 -19.88 18.26 -25.67
C ASP A 411 -18.55 17.84 -25.02
N GLU A 412 -18.47 16.60 -24.52
CA GLU A 412 -17.25 16.02 -23.93
C GLU A 412 -16.16 15.80 -24.99
N LYS A 413 -16.53 15.34 -26.19
CA LYS A 413 -15.62 15.19 -27.33
C LYS A 413 -15.05 16.53 -27.77
N LEU A 414 -15.92 17.52 -27.96
CA LEU A 414 -15.52 18.86 -28.36
C LEU A 414 -14.60 19.50 -27.34
N GLU A 415 -14.93 19.42 -26.06
CA GLU A 415 -14.10 19.94 -24.98
C GLU A 415 -12.73 19.26 -24.93
N THR A 416 -12.69 17.92 -25.09
CA THR A 416 -11.43 17.16 -25.13
C THR A 416 -10.55 17.61 -26.28
N ARG A 417 -11.12 17.78 -27.49
CA ARG A 417 -10.40 18.32 -28.66
C ARG A 417 -9.84 19.71 -28.40
N ASN A 418 -10.64 20.60 -27.83
CA ASN A 418 -10.22 21.97 -27.54
C ASN A 418 -9.05 22.03 -26.56
N TRP A 419 -9.04 21.15 -25.53
CA TRP A 419 -7.91 21.04 -24.62
C TRP A 419 -6.64 20.52 -25.32
N LEU A 420 -6.77 19.54 -26.22
CA LEU A 420 -5.65 19.00 -27.00
C LEU A 420 -5.09 19.99 -28.03
N ASP A 421 -5.95 20.82 -28.61
CA ASP A 421 -5.56 21.87 -29.56
C ASP A 421 -5.09 23.17 -28.90
N GLY A 422 -5.16 23.26 -27.59
CA GLY A 422 -4.71 24.41 -26.81
C GLY A 422 -3.23 24.36 -26.43
N ASP A 423 -2.86 25.21 -25.47
CA ASP A 423 -1.51 25.29 -24.89
C ASP A 423 -1.21 24.11 -23.96
N LEU A 424 -1.10 22.93 -24.53
CA LEU A 424 -0.95 21.66 -23.83
C LEU A 424 0.30 21.65 -22.91
N TYR A 425 1.36 22.35 -23.30
CA TYR A 425 2.61 22.37 -22.52
C TYR A 425 2.41 22.85 -21.09
N HIS A 426 1.53 23.79 -20.84
CA HIS A 426 1.30 24.36 -19.50
C HIS A 426 0.62 23.37 -18.53
N VAL A 427 0.00 22.31 -19.04
CA VAL A 427 -0.65 21.29 -18.20
C VAL A 427 0.28 20.08 -18.02
N ARG A 428 1.23 20.20 -17.10
CA ARG A 428 2.39 19.29 -16.94
C ARG A 428 2.02 17.81 -16.90
N ARG A 429 0.93 17.42 -16.21
CA ARG A 429 0.54 16.02 -16.06
C ARG A 429 -0.09 15.48 -17.35
N ILE A 430 -1.01 16.23 -17.92
CA ILE A 430 -1.72 15.85 -19.15
C ILE A 430 -0.77 15.78 -20.34
N ARG A 431 0.11 16.77 -20.52
CA ARG A 431 1.05 16.79 -21.66
C ARG A 431 1.93 15.53 -21.73
N LYS A 432 2.42 15.04 -20.59
CA LYS A 432 3.26 13.83 -20.57
C LYS A 432 2.47 12.61 -21.03
N TYR A 433 1.28 12.42 -20.49
CA TYR A 433 0.39 11.31 -20.87
C TYR A 433 0.05 11.34 -22.36
N VAL A 434 -0.39 12.50 -22.88
CA VAL A 434 -0.76 12.66 -24.30
C VAL A 434 0.42 12.39 -25.23
N LEU A 435 1.60 12.94 -24.92
CA LEU A 435 2.80 12.73 -25.76
C LEU A 435 3.30 11.29 -25.73
N LEU A 436 3.25 10.60 -24.59
CA LEU A 436 3.58 9.17 -24.52
C LEU A 436 2.58 8.34 -25.33
N ARG A 437 1.31 8.69 -25.26
CA ARG A 437 0.26 8.01 -26.04
C ARG A 437 0.46 8.19 -27.54
N LEU A 438 0.80 9.40 -27.99
CA LEU A 438 1.16 9.65 -29.39
C LEU A 438 2.41 8.92 -29.83
N ASP A 439 3.42 8.85 -28.98
CA ASP A 439 4.65 8.14 -29.28
C ASP A 439 4.39 6.65 -29.55
N GLU A 440 3.55 6.01 -28.75
CA GLU A 440 3.10 4.64 -28.97
C GLU A 440 2.35 4.48 -30.30
N LEU A 441 1.44 5.39 -30.62
CA LEU A 441 0.66 5.35 -31.86
C LEU A 441 1.58 5.49 -33.09
N LEU A 442 2.55 6.39 -33.04
CA LEU A 442 3.55 6.60 -34.10
C LEU A 442 4.51 5.43 -34.24
N ALA A 443 4.92 4.81 -33.14
CA ALA A 443 5.79 3.65 -33.15
C ALA A 443 5.11 2.40 -33.75
N ARG A 444 3.79 2.39 -33.88
CA ARG A 444 2.97 1.23 -34.33
C ARG A 444 3.30 -0.06 -33.55
N SER A 445 3.78 0.08 -32.33
CA SER A 445 4.23 -1.00 -31.47
C SER A 445 3.40 -1.00 -30.19
N GLN A 446 2.63 -2.06 -30.00
CA GLN A 446 1.93 -2.27 -28.73
C GLN A 446 2.96 -2.62 -27.65
N GLY A 447 2.89 -1.97 -26.50
CA GLY A 447 3.69 -2.33 -25.35
C GLY A 447 5.10 -1.74 -25.30
N VAL A 448 5.35 -0.60 -25.95
CA VAL A 448 6.62 0.14 -25.76
C VAL A 448 6.76 0.50 -24.28
N THR A 449 7.72 -0.12 -23.60
CA THR A 449 8.09 0.25 -22.25
C THR A 449 9.09 1.40 -22.30
N TYR A 450 8.73 2.50 -21.65
CA TYR A 450 9.60 3.66 -21.52
C TYR A 450 10.50 3.52 -20.29
N ASP A 451 11.54 2.69 -20.38
CA ASP A 451 12.52 2.43 -19.30
C ASP A 451 13.47 3.60 -19.02
N HIS A 452 13.10 4.80 -19.41
CA HIS A 452 13.90 5.98 -19.12
C HIS A 452 13.48 6.61 -17.80
N PRO A 453 14.36 6.69 -16.80
CA PRO A 453 14.03 7.21 -15.47
C PRO A 453 13.54 8.66 -15.49
N LEU A 454 13.87 9.43 -16.55
CA LEU A 454 13.43 10.80 -16.70
C LEU A 454 13.15 11.15 -18.17
N ILE A 455 11.87 11.10 -18.53
CA ILE A 455 11.36 11.60 -19.80
C ILE A 455 10.96 13.07 -19.62
N THR A 456 11.47 13.93 -20.51
CA THR A 456 11.18 15.37 -20.52
C THR A 456 10.48 15.78 -21.80
N VAL A 457 9.67 16.82 -21.74
CA VAL A 457 9.02 17.43 -22.89
C VAL A 457 9.85 18.64 -23.33
N GLU A 458 10.18 18.67 -24.59
CA GLU A 458 10.99 19.73 -25.24
C GLU A 458 10.19 20.44 -26.31
N HIS A 459 10.48 21.74 -26.52
CA HIS A 459 9.95 22.56 -27.60
C HIS A 459 10.88 22.50 -28.80
N VAL A 460 10.36 22.21 -29.99
CA VAL A 460 11.13 22.34 -31.24
C VAL A 460 11.37 23.82 -31.51
N LEU A 461 10.33 24.62 -31.71
CA LEU A 461 10.38 26.10 -31.69
C LEU A 461 10.57 26.54 -30.23
N PRO A 462 11.71 27.15 -29.84
CA PRO A 462 12.01 27.47 -28.46
C PRO A 462 11.11 28.55 -27.88
N GLN A 463 10.95 28.56 -26.54
CA GLN A 463 10.12 29.54 -25.85
C GLN A 463 10.69 30.97 -25.91
N SER A 464 12.00 31.12 -25.97
CA SER A 464 12.70 32.40 -25.97
C SER A 464 13.87 32.33 -26.96
N PRO A 465 13.62 32.40 -28.27
CA PRO A 465 14.67 32.45 -29.28
C PRO A 465 15.48 33.74 -29.14
N SER A 466 16.77 33.69 -29.50
CA SER A 466 17.59 34.90 -29.56
C SER A 466 17.15 35.79 -30.74
N ALA A 467 17.36 37.10 -30.61
CA ALA A 467 16.90 38.06 -31.63
C ALA A 467 17.56 37.86 -33.00
N ASP A 468 18.70 37.21 -33.05
CA ASP A 468 19.50 36.90 -34.25
C ASP A 468 19.37 35.42 -34.69
N SER A 469 18.40 34.67 -34.15
CA SER A 469 18.17 33.29 -34.52
C SER A 469 17.29 33.14 -35.76
N GLU A 470 17.47 32.04 -36.52
CA GLU A 470 16.61 31.67 -37.66
C GLU A 470 15.12 31.57 -37.29
N TRP A 471 14.82 31.38 -36.00
CA TRP A 471 13.45 31.28 -35.49
C TRP A 471 12.66 32.61 -35.57
N VAL A 472 13.36 33.75 -35.46
CA VAL A 472 12.73 35.08 -35.57
C VAL A 472 12.40 35.44 -37.02
N ASP A 473 13.22 34.91 -37.95
CA ASP A 473 12.97 35.06 -39.39
C ASP A 473 11.86 34.12 -39.88
N ALA A 474 11.79 32.89 -39.33
CA ALA A 474 10.83 31.86 -39.76
C ALA A 474 9.43 32.03 -39.14
N PHE A 475 9.34 32.60 -37.94
CA PHE A 475 8.09 32.78 -37.19
C PHE A 475 7.96 34.24 -36.71
N ASP A 476 6.90 34.92 -37.09
CA ASP A 476 6.58 36.22 -36.52
C ASP A 476 6.14 36.12 -35.03
N GLU A 477 5.96 37.22 -34.36
CA GLU A 477 5.64 37.26 -32.93
C GLU A 477 4.29 36.58 -32.60
N GLU A 478 3.27 36.79 -33.47
CA GLU A 478 1.94 36.20 -33.32
C GLU A 478 1.99 34.66 -33.50
N GLN A 479 2.72 34.21 -34.52
CA GLN A 479 2.93 32.78 -34.77
C GLN A 479 3.71 32.10 -33.62
N ARG A 480 4.74 32.77 -33.08
CA ARG A 480 5.45 32.24 -31.90
C ARG A 480 4.52 32.13 -30.69
N ALA A 481 3.74 33.15 -30.41
CA ALA A 481 2.77 33.13 -29.33
C ALA A 481 1.71 32.04 -29.52
N GLN A 482 1.26 31.82 -30.74
CA GLN A 482 0.26 30.78 -31.06
C GLN A 482 0.79 29.35 -30.94
N TRP A 483 2.02 29.08 -31.42
CA TRP A 483 2.46 27.72 -31.67
C TRP A 483 3.41 27.14 -30.62
N THR A 484 4.11 27.97 -29.87
CA THR A 484 5.18 27.51 -28.97
C THR A 484 4.72 26.40 -28.02
N HIS A 485 3.53 26.53 -27.43
CA HIS A 485 3.05 25.63 -26.38
C HIS A 485 2.06 24.55 -26.86
N ARG A 486 1.79 24.51 -28.17
CA ARG A 486 0.87 23.55 -28.77
C ARG A 486 1.52 22.18 -29.02
N LEU A 487 0.68 21.16 -29.09
CA LEU A 487 1.05 19.76 -29.28
C LEU A 487 2.03 19.58 -30.46
N GLY A 488 1.75 20.20 -31.60
CA GLY A 488 2.57 20.14 -32.81
C GLY A 488 4.03 20.56 -32.62
N ASN A 489 4.32 21.38 -31.63
CA ASN A 489 5.67 21.87 -31.31
C ASN A 489 6.41 21.05 -30.24
N LEU A 490 5.76 20.02 -29.66
CA LEU A 490 6.30 19.28 -28.53
C LEU A 490 6.87 17.94 -28.96
N VAL A 491 7.98 17.53 -28.31
CA VAL A 491 8.64 16.25 -28.49
C VAL A 491 9.07 15.67 -27.14
N LEU A 492 9.40 14.38 -27.14
CA LEU A 492 9.90 13.66 -25.96
C LEU A 492 11.42 13.48 -26.05
N LEU A 493 12.12 13.81 -24.98
CA LEU A 493 13.55 13.57 -24.83
C LEU A 493 13.87 12.95 -23.47
N ASN A 494 15.02 12.27 -23.37
CA ASN A 494 15.58 11.98 -22.06
C ASN A 494 16.23 13.26 -21.46
N ARG A 495 16.36 13.34 -20.14
CA ARG A 495 16.81 14.53 -19.43
C ARG A 495 18.17 15.06 -19.92
N ALA A 496 19.12 14.17 -20.23
CA ALA A 496 20.46 14.56 -20.66
C ALA A 496 20.42 15.29 -22.03
N LYS A 497 19.58 14.84 -22.95
CA LYS A 497 19.41 15.44 -24.27
C LYS A 497 18.65 16.76 -24.25
N ASN A 498 17.67 16.91 -23.37
CA ASN A 498 16.93 18.15 -23.19
C ASN A 498 17.85 19.29 -22.70
N SER A 499 18.68 19.02 -21.70
CA SER A 499 19.65 20.01 -21.20
C SER A 499 20.66 20.48 -22.28
N ALA A 500 20.84 19.70 -23.33
CA ALA A 500 21.73 20.03 -24.46
C ALA A 500 21.00 20.77 -25.59
N ALA A 501 19.68 20.73 -25.67
CA ALA A 501 18.87 21.23 -26.79
C ALA A 501 18.61 22.75 -26.75
N GLN A 502 18.44 23.33 -25.59
CA GLN A 502 18.25 24.78 -25.31
C GLN A 502 17.55 25.58 -26.46
N ASN A 503 17.91 26.85 -26.65
CA ASN A 503 17.32 27.75 -27.64
C ASN A 503 18.07 27.77 -29.00
N TYR A 504 18.75 26.67 -29.34
CA TYR A 504 19.50 26.59 -30.60
C TYR A 504 18.60 26.57 -31.82
N ASP A 505 19.14 26.97 -32.98
CA ASP A 505 18.49 26.86 -34.27
C ASP A 505 18.17 25.41 -34.64
N PHE A 506 17.23 25.21 -35.55
CA PHE A 506 16.66 23.91 -35.84
C PHE A 506 17.71 22.85 -36.24
N ALA A 507 18.65 23.23 -37.11
CA ALA A 507 19.74 22.32 -37.53
C ALA A 507 20.62 21.87 -36.33
N ALA A 508 20.94 22.78 -35.41
CA ALA A 508 21.70 22.48 -34.20
C ALA A 508 20.91 21.62 -33.23
N LYS A 509 19.61 21.86 -33.06
CA LYS A 509 18.71 20.99 -32.25
C LYS A 509 18.66 19.58 -32.80
N LYS A 510 18.49 19.41 -34.12
CA LYS A 510 18.50 18.09 -34.79
C LYS A 510 19.79 17.33 -34.50
N ALA A 511 20.94 17.96 -34.71
CA ALA A 511 22.23 17.35 -34.42
C ALA A 511 22.37 16.90 -32.96
N LYS A 512 21.87 17.72 -32.00
CA LYS A 512 21.90 17.42 -30.55
C LYS A 512 20.90 16.34 -30.13
N TYR A 513 19.76 16.25 -30.77
CA TYR A 513 18.79 15.17 -30.53
C TYR A 513 19.36 13.81 -30.92
N PHE A 514 20.14 13.74 -32.02
CA PHE A 514 20.72 12.49 -32.51
C PHE A 514 22.09 12.14 -31.94
N THR A 515 22.96 13.11 -31.70
CA THR A 515 24.40 12.90 -31.51
C THR A 515 24.91 12.99 -30.06
N GLY A 516 24.10 12.97 -29.04
CA GLY A 516 24.55 12.95 -27.64
C GLY A 516 25.14 11.60 -27.21
N ARG A 517 25.93 11.56 -26.11
CA ARG A 517 26.60 10.37 -25.51
C ARG A 517 25.67 9.18 -25.18
N GLY A 518 24.43 9.14 -25.60
CA GLY A 518 23.43 8.11 -25.35
C GLY A 518 22.77 7.50 -26.59
N GLY A 519 23.34 7.63 -27.78
CA GLY A 519 22.81 6.99 -28.99
C GLY A 519 21.56 7.67 -29.59
N VAL A 520 20.83 6.95 -30.47
CA VAL A 520 19.62 7.39 -31.18
C VAL A 520 18.50 7.74 -30.19
N VAL A 521 17.66 8.74 -30.53
CA VAL A 521 16.45 9.08 -29.76
C VAL A 521 15.46 7.92 -29.86
N PRO A 522 15.04 7.32 -28.73
CA PRO A 522 14.14 6.17 -28.74
C PRO A 522 12.66 6.53 -28.99
N PHE A 523 12.34 7.83 -29.11
CA PHE A 523 10.96 8.31 -29.26
C PHE A 523 10.59 8.51 -30.72
N ALA A 524 9.53 7.83 -31.17
CA ALA A 524 8.98 7.95 -32.52
C ALA A 524 8.51 9.38 -32.82
N LEU A 525 7.87 10.03 -31.84
CA LEU A 525 7.40 11.41 -31.91
C LEU A 525 8.54 12.42 -32.19
N THR A 526 9.73 12.16 -31.64
CA THR A 526 10.91 13.00 -31.83
C THR A 526 11.60 12.64 -33.16
N SER A 527 11.66 11.35 -33.51
CA SER A 527 12.22 10.89 -34.78
C SER A 527 11.48 11.46 -36.00
N GLN A 528 10.16 11.67 -35.90
CA GLN A 528 9.35 12.31 -36.93
C GLN A 528 9.87 13.72 -37.24
N VAL A 529 10.17 14.54 -36.23
CA VAL A 529 10.70 15.90 -36.40
C VAL A 529 12.03 15.90 -37.14
N LEU A 530 12.86 14.89 -36.96
CA LEU A 530 14.19 14.79 -37.53
C LEU A 530 14.18 14.54 -39.06
N GLN A 531 13.04 14.11 -39.61
CA GLN A 531 12.86 13.88 -41.04
C GLN A 531 12.71 15.18 -41.85
N HIS A 532 12.39 16.30 -41.19
CA HIS A 532 12.16 17.59 -41.82
C HIS A 532 13.48 18.38 -41.97
N ALA A 533 13.65 19.06 -43.12
CA ALA A 533 14.81 19.92 -43.39
C ALA A 533 14.70 21.23 -42.62
N GLU A 534 13.52 21.81 -42.57
CA GLU A 534 13.19 23.10 -42.00
C GLU A 534 11.99 22.96 -41.04
N TRP A 535 11.82 23.91 -40.15
CA TRP A 535 10.67 23.99 -39.26
C TRP A 535 9.93 25.29 -39.52
N THR A 536 8.78 25.21 -40.18
CA THR A 536 7.99 26.37 -40.63
C THR A 536 6.60 26.39 -39.96
N PRO A 537 5.89 27.55 -39.96
CA PRO A 537 4.52 27.62 -39.45
C PRO A 537 3.57 26.63 -40.13
N GLU A 538 3.69 26.45 -41.46
CA GLU A 538 2.85 25.54 -42.25
C GLU A 538 3.09 24.09 -41.86
N LEU A 539 4.37 23.70 -41.70
CA LEU A 539 4.73 22.35 -41.25
C LEU A 539 4.21 22.08 -39.85
N LEU A 540 4.36 23.06 -38.96
CA LEU A 540 3.91 22.93 -37.58
C LEU A 540 2.38 22.80 -37.51
N LYS A 541 1.64 23.58 -38.32
CA LYS A 541 0.19 23.45 -38.43
C LYS A 541 -0.21 22.07 -38.95
N ALA A 542 0.41 21.59 -40.02
CA ALA A 542 0.11 20.27 -40.59
C ALA A 542 0.37 19.14 -39.55
N ARG A 543 1.48 19.24 -38.81
CA ARG A 543 1.80 18.29 -37.75
C ARG A 543 0.79 18.35 -36.60
N GLN A 544 0.33 19.54 -36.19
CA GLN A 544 -0.73 19.70 -35.19
C GLN A 544 -2.00 18.96 -35.63
N GLU A 545 -2.43 19.16 -36.87
CA GLU A 545 -3.62 18.53 -37.43
C GLU A 545 -3.47 16.99 -37.50
N GLU A 546 -2.30 16.50 -37.94
CA GLU A 546 -1.98 15.05 -37.98
C GLU A 546 -2.06 14.41 -36.59
N LEU A 547 -1.36 14.99 -35.59
CA LEU A 547 -1.32 14.44 -34.22
C LEU A 547 -2.69 14.49 -33.54
N LEU A 548 -3.45 15.56 -33.74
CA LEU A 548 -4.83 15.66 -33.27
C LEU A 548 -5.75 14.64 -33.95
N GLY A 549 -5.55 14.39 -35.26
CA GLY A 549 -6.28 13.38 -36.00
C GLY A 549 -6.04 11.97 -35.45
N MET A 550 -4.80 11.62 -35.16
CA MET A 550 -4.45 10.32 -34.54
C MET A 550 -5.10 10.12 -33.18
N LEU A 551 -5.08 11.13 -32.31
CA LEU A 551 -5.73 11.06 -31.01
C LEU A 551 -7.26 11.02 -31.13
N ALA A 552 -7.83 11.76 -32.09
CA ALA A 552 -9.27 11.77 -32.34
C ALA A 552 -9.76 10.40 -32.83
N GLU A 553 -8.99 9.72 -33.68
CA GLU A 553 -9.29 8.36 -34.12
C GLU A 553 -9.21 7.35 -32.96
N GLU A 554 -8.12 7.40 -32.18
CA GLU A 554 -7.91 6.47 -31.07
C GLU A 554 -8.96 6.62 -29.97
N TRP A 555 -9.28 7.84 -29.58
CA TRP A 555 -10.25 8.13 -28.51
C TRP A 555 -11.67 8.38 -29.00
N ARG A 556 -11.95 8.26 -30.31
CA ARG A 556 -13.26 8.49 -30.94
C ARG A 556 -13.87 9.84 -30.56
N LEU A 557 -13.05 10.88 -30.63
CA LEU A 557 -13.45 12.25 -30.32
C LEU A 557 -14.27 12.88 -31.46
#